data_b00a7b6d4e6baea312bf7dd328ec4b07
#
_entry.id   b00a7b6d4e6baea312bf7dd328ec4b07
#
_cell.length_a   1.000
_cell.length_b   1.000
_cell.length_c   1.000
_cell.angle_alpha   90.00
_cell.angle_beta   90.00
_cell.angle_gamma   90.00
#
_symmetry.space_group_name_H-M   'P 1'
#
loop_
_entity.id
_entity.type
_entity.pdbx_description
1 polymer ?
#
loop_
_entity_poly.entity_id
_entity_poly.type
_entity_poly.pdbx_seq_one_letter_code
_entity_poly.pdbx_strand_id
1 'polypeptide(L)' 'MAKENIKIAVAGTGYVGLSIATLLSQHHEVVAVDVVPEKVELINHRRSPIQDEYIEKYLAEKKLNLKATT' A
#
# COMPACT_ATOMS: atom_id res chain seq x y z
N MET A 1 24.41 4.97 14.22
CA MET A 1 23.96 3.79 13.54
C MET A 1 23.25 4.15 12.23
N ALA A 2 23.62 3.48 11.22
CA ALA A 2 23.03 3.78 9.93
C ALA A 2 21.57 3.39 9.92
N LYS A 3 20.78 4.28 9.42
CA LYS A 3 19.39 3.98 9.26
C LYS A 3 19.21 3.20 7.98
N GLU A 4 18.65 2.06 8.08
CA GLU A 4 18.46 1.25 6.91
C GLU A 4 17.17 1.58 6.23
N ASN A 5 17.25 1.78 4.94
CA ASN A 5 16.06 2.01 4.14
C ASN A 5 15.50 0.67 3.72
N ILE A 6 14.54 0.20 4.46
CA ILE A 6 13.90 -1.07 4.15
C ILE A 6 12.84 -0.83 3.10
N LYS A 7 12.99 -1.53 1.99
CA LYS A 7 12.03 -1.48 0.91
C LYS A 7 11.30 -2.81 0.86
N ILE A 8 10.00 -2.78 0.97
CA ILE A 8 9.19 -3.98 1.05
C ILE A 8 8.29 -4.06 -0.17
N ALA A 9 8.29 -5.22 -0.81
CA ALA A 9 7.41 -5.48 -1.94
C ALA A 9 6.30 -6.41 -1.48
N VAL A 10 5.05 -6.01 -1.73
CA VAL A 10 3.90 -6.83 -1.39
C VAL A 10 3.21 -7.22 -2.67
N ALA A 11 3.16 -8.52 -2.94
CA ALA A 11 2.54 -9.04 -4.15
C ALA A 11 1.05 -9.24 -3.91
N GLY A 12 0.24 -8.60 -4.76
CA GLY A 12 -1.20 -8.70 -4.64
C GLY A 12 -1.77 -7.60 -3.75
N THR A 13 -2.88 -7.03 -4.19
CA THR A 13 -3.53 -5.97 -3.44
C THR A 13 -4.93 -6.37 -3.01
N GLY A 14 -5.10 -7.67 -2.73
CA GLY A 14 -6.30 -8.16 -2.09
C GLY A 14 -6.33 -7.72 -0.64
N TYR A 15 -7.31 -8.20 0.10
CA TYR A 15 -7.50 -7.72 1.45
C TYR A 15 -6.26 -7.90 2.33
N VAL A 16 -5.67 -9.08 2.31
CA VAL A 16 -4.52 -9.36 3.17
C VAL A 16 -3.31 -8.55 2.74
N GLY A 17 -2.99 -8.58 1.44
CA GLY A 17 -1.82 -7.88 0.94
C GLY A 17 -1.91 -6.38 1.14
N LEU A 18 -3.07 -5.82 0.86
CA LEU A 18 -3.26 -4.38 1.01
C LEU A 18 -3.24 -3.96 2.47
N SER A 19 -3.79 -4.79 3.35
CA SER A 19 -3.73 -4.51 4.79
C SER A 19 -2.30 -4.45 5.28
N ILE A 20 -1.49 -5.42 4.86
CA ILE A 20 -0.08 -5.46 5.24
C ILE A 20 0.65 -4.25 4.65
N ALA A 21 0.36 -3.94 3.40
CA ALA A 21 1.03 -2.82 2.74
C ALA A 21 0.72 -1.50 3.43
N THR A 22 -0.54 -1.26 3.79
CA THR A 22 -0.88 -0.02 4.46
C THR A 22 -0.24 0.05 5.84
N LEU A 23 -0.20 -1.07 6.54
CA LEU A 23 0.38 -1.08 7.87
C LEU A 23 1.88 -0.81 7.83
N LEU A 24 2.58 -1.51 6.95
CA LEU A 24 4.03 -1.38 6.87
C LEU A 24 4.48 -0.05 6.28
N SER A 25 3.69 0.53 5.40
CA SER A 25 4.07 1.77 4.75
C SER A 25 4.02 2.97 5.67
N GLN A 26 3.54 2.79 6.88
CA GLN A 26 3.62 3.85 7.88
C GLN A 26 5.06 4.04 8.38
N HIS A 27 5.88 3.03 8.26
CA HIS A 27 7.23 3.05 8.80
C HIS A 27 8.30 2.68 7.79
N HIS A 28 7.92 2.09 6.67
CA HIS A 28 8.87 1.61 5.66
C HIS A 28 8.39 1.97 4.28
N GLU A 29 9.31 1.94 3.32
CA GLU A 29 8.93 2.15 1.93
C GLU A 29 8.33 0.85 1.40
N VAL A 30 7.10 0.90 0.91
CA VAL A 30 6.39 -0.28 0.46
C VAL A 30 5.96 -0.09 -1.00
N VAL A 31 6.22 -1.10 -1.81
CA VAL A 31 5.76 -1.15 -3.18
C VAL A 31 4.76 -2.30 -3.29
N ALA A 32 3.53 -1.98 -3.60
CA ALA A 32 2.50 -2.98 -3.81
C ALA A 32 2.43 -3.34 -5.28
N VAL A 33 2.47 -4.62 -5.59
CA VAL A 33 2.49 -5.10 -6.97
C VAL A 33 1.20 -5.85 -7.25
N ASP A 34 0.52 -5.48 -8.31
CA ASP A 34 -0.71 -6.16 -8.70
C ASP A 34 -0.79 -6.20 -10.22
N VAL A 35 -1.40 -7.25 -10.74
CA VAL A 35 -1.53 -7.41 -12.20
C VAL A 35 -2.71 -6.63 -12.76
N VAL A 36 -3.54 -6.04 -11.91
CA VAL A 36 -4.71 -5.29 -12.34
C VAL A 36 -4.39 -3.80 -12.32
N PRO A 37 -4.26 -3.15 -13.48
CA PRO A 37 -3.87 -1.74 -13.52
C PRO A 37 -4.83 -0.81 -12.79
N GLU A 38 -6.12 -1.13 -12.80
CA GLU A 38 -7.11 -0.29 -12.11
C GLU A 38 -6.86 -0.26 -10.62
N LYS A 39 -6.47 -1.39 -10.03
CA LYS A 39 -6.16 -1.42 -8.61
C LYS A 39 -4.92 -0.59 -8.29
N VAL A 40 -3.92 -0.70 -9.16
CA VAL A 40 -2.69 0.06 -9.01
C VAL A 40 -2.99 1.55 -9.01
N GLU A 41 -3.81 1.98 -9.95
CA GLU A 41 -4.14 3.39 -10.06
C GLU A 41 -4.90 3.88 -8.83
N LEU A 42 -5.84 3.08 -8.34
CA LEU A 42 -6.60 3.46 -7.16
C LEU A 42 -5.67 3.66 -5.95
N ILE A 43 -4.76 2.73 -5.74
CA ILE A 43 -3.85 2.81 -4.60
C ILE A 43 -2.95 4.04 -4.71
N ASN A 44 -2.46 4.33 -5.88
CA ASN A 44 -1.60 5.49 -6.07
C ASN A 44 -2.34 6.80 -5.86
N HIS A 45 -3.66 6.78 -6.01
CA HIS A 45 -4.50 7.93 -5.70
C HIS A 45 -5.07 7.84 -4.29
N ARG A 46 -4.56 6.94 -3.49
CA ARG A 46 -4.96 6.74 -2.09
C ARG A 46 -6.42 6.34 -1.97
N ARG A 47 -6.86 5.51 -2.88
CA ARG A 47 -8.19 4.94 -2.85
C ARG A 47 -8.07 3.43 -2.71
N SER A 48 -8.97 2.84 -1.94
CA SER A 48 -8.93 1.42 -1.73
C SER A 48 -9.65 0.69 -2.86
N PRO A 49 -9.02 -0.34 -3.45
CA PRO A 49 -9.69 -1.16 -4.45
C PRO A 49 -10.66 -2.17 -3.83
N ILE A 50 -10.71 -2.23 -2.51
CA ILE A 50 -11.64 -3.12 -1.82
C ILE A 50 -12.43 -2.30 -0.81
N GLN A 51 -13.62 -2.81 -0.46
CA GLN A 51 -14.46 -2.13 0.51
C GLN A 51 -14.05 -2.55 1.91
N ASP A 52 -13.20 -1.75 2.53
CA ASP A 52 -12.73 -1.97 3.88
C ASP A 52 -12.49 -0.63 4.53
N GLU A 53 -13.23 -0.36 5.59
CA GLU A 53 -13.20 0.96 6.21
C GLU A 53 -11.83 1.31 6.78
N TYR A 54 -11.13 0.33 7.33
CA TYR A 54 -9.82 0.60 7.88
C TYR A 54 -8.83 0.96 6.79
N ILE A 55 -8.84 0.19 5.70
CA ILE A 55 -7.91 0.45 4.61
C ILE A 55 -8.23 1.80 3.97
N GLU A 56 -9.50 2.09 3.74
CA GLU A 56 -9.89 3.36 3.15
C GLU A 56 -9.47 4.52 4.04
N LYS A 57 -9.66 4.37 5.33
CA LYS A 57 -9.30 5.42 6.27
C LYS A 57 -7.79 5.61 6.31
N TYR A 58 -7.03 4.54 6.33
CA TYR A 58 -5.58 4.64 6.39
C TYR A 58 -5.02 5.28 5.13
N LEU A 59 -5.55 4.89 3.96
CA LEU A 59 -5.09 5.46 2.71
C LEU A 59 -5.40 6.95 2.61
N ALA A 60 -6.55 7.36 3.15
CA ALA A 60 -6.98 8.74 3.05
C ALA A 60 -6.35 9.63 4.10
N GLU A 61 -6.13 9.12 5.30
CA GLU A 61 -5.74 9.97 6.43
C GLU A 61 -4.30 9.81 6.87
N LYS A 62 -3.69 8.64 6.65
CA LYS A 62 -2.33 8.41 7.10
C LYS A 62 -1.34 8.78 6.02
N LYS A 63 -0.20 9.27 6.46
CA LYS A 63 0.89 9.55 5.53
C LYS A 63 1.65 8.26 5.29
N LEU A 64 1.47 7.69 4.13
CA LEU A 64 2.03 6.38 3.82
C LEU A 64 3.11 6.49 2.75
N ASN A 65 4.19 5.77 2.96
CA ASN A 65 5.24 5.65 1.94
C ASN A 65 4.92 4.43 1.08
N LEU A 66 3.83 4.54 0.34
CA LEU A 66 3.25 3.44 -0.41
C LEU A 66 3.13 3.81 -1.88
N LYS A 67 3.60 2.93 -2.73
CA LYS A 67 3.49 3.07 -4.17
C LYS A 67 3.01 1.74 -4.73
N ALA A 68 2.18 1.80 -5.76
CA ALA A 68 1.71 0.59 -6.41
C ALA A 68 2.18 0.55 -7.84
N THR A 69 2.41 -0.67 -8.34
CA THR A 69 2.85 -0.88 -9.71
C THR A 69 2.39 -2.26 -10.18
N THR A 70 2.41 -2.47 -11.49
CA THR A 70 2.09 -3.77 -12.09
C THR A 70 3.31 -4.66 -12.19
#